data_a28c9cac641f8fba150c8282ca73c660
#
_entry.id   a28c9cac641f8fba150c8282ca73c660
#
_cell.length_a   1.000
_cell.length_b   1.000
_cell.length_c   1.000
_cell.angle_alpha   90.00
_cell.angle_beta   90.00
_cell.angle_gamma   90.00
#
_symmetry.space_group_name_H-M   'P 1'
#
loop_
_entity.id
_entity.type
_entity.pdbx_description
1 polymer ?
#
loop_
_entity_poly.entity_id
_entity_poly.type
_entity_poly.pdbx_seq_one_letter_code
_entity_poly.pdbx_strand_id
1 'polypeptide(L)'
;MANYYEATGNKDAAETQIRNALINEKLDVDTKVAILSRYILKLQQTKKGTDSANALFQTLLEQHPEDTDLKQMYGSLLITQGKTDEARFQFQLITEMEPENAAAWQQLLNMSLKAEDIPEVIRICTRCQELFPDAPEYYFYLGIAYFQQEKYQDALDTYRAGLEI
;
A
#
# COMPACT_ATOMS: atom_id res chain seq x y z
N MET A 1 -29.63 5.88 -1.26
CA MET A 1 -29.94 6.07 -2.69
C MET A 1 -29.18 5.09 -3.58
N ALA A 2 -27.83 4.94 -3.46
CA ALA A 2 -27.08 3.98 -4.28
C ALA A 2 -27.65 2.55 -4.22
N ASN A 3 -28.00 2.04 -3.04
CA ASN A 3 -28.61 0.73 -2.86
C ASN A 3 -29.96 0.56 -3.60
N TYR A 4 -30.73 1.64 -3.75
CA TYR A 4 -32.00 1.61 -4.51
C TYR A 4 -31.73 1.44 -6.01
N TYR A 5 -30.80 2.19 -6.57
CA TYR A 5 -30.44 2.06 -7.99
C TYR A 5 -29.77 0.72 -8.31
N GLU A 6 -29.03 0.14 -7.35
CA GLU A 6 -28.47 -1.20 -7.45
C GLU A 6 -29.58 -2.26 -7.56
N ALA A 7 -30.60 -2.17 -6.70
CA ALA A 7 -31.73 -3.10 -6.71
C ALA A 7 -32.59 -2.99 -7.97
N THR A 8 -32.60 -1.82 -8.63
CA THR A 8 -33.33 -1.56 -9.88
C THR A 8 -32.51 -1.82 -11.14
N GLY A 9 -31.24 -2.27 -10.99
CA GLY A 9 -30.35 -2.59 -12.13
C GLY A 9 -29.76 -1.37 -12.85
N ASN A 10 -29.97 -0.15 -12.34
CA ASN A 10 -29.40 1.09 -12.90
C ASN A 10 -27.98 1.33 -12.35
N LYS A 11 -27.01 0.60 -12.94
CA LYS A 11 -25.61 0.61 -12.47
C LYS A 11 -24.92 1.98 -12.58
N ASP A 12 -25.21 2.73 -13.65
CA ASP A 12 -24.58 4.04 -13.87
C ASP A 12 -25.07 5.07 -12.84
N ALA A 13 -26.34 4.99 -12.47
CA ALA A 13 -26.89 5.84 -11.41
C ALA A 13 -26.30 5.48 -10.03
N ALA A 14 -26.06 4.20 -9.77
CA ALA A 14 -25.41 3.76 -8.53
C ALA A 14 -23.96 4.26 -8.43
N GLU A 15 -23.17 4.15 -9.49
CA GLU A 15 -21.80 4.68 -9.55
C GLU A 15 -21.77 6.22 -9.38
N THR A 16 -22.70 6.92 -10.02
CA THR A 16 -22.83 8.39 -9.85
C THR A 16 -23.13 8.76 -8.40
N GLN A 17 -24.03 8.03 -7.73
CA GLN A 17 -24.34 8.29 -6.32
C GLN A 17 -23.15 8.01 -5.39
N ILE A 18 -22.40 6.94 -5.65
CA ILE A 18 -21.16 6.63 -4.92
C ILE A 18 -20.16 7.77 -5.09
N ARG A 19 -19.91 8.19 -6.32
CA ARG A 19 -19.02 9.32 -6.61
C ARG A 19 -19.45 10.59 -5.88
N ASN A 20 -20.73 10.95 -5.96
CA ASN A 20 -21.26 12.13 -5.27
C ASN A 20 -21.11 12.04 -3.75
N ALA A 21 -21.25 10.85 -3.16
CA ALA A 21 -21.03 10.64 -1.75
C ALA A 21 -19.53 10.83 -1.38
N LEU A 22 -18.62 10.30 -2.20
CA LEU A 22 -17.17 10.38 -1.94
C LEU A 22 -16.64 11.82 -2.04
N ILE A 23 -17.14 12.63 -2.97
CA ILE A 23 -16.73 14.04 -3.11
C ILE A 23 -17.45 14.99 -2.14
N ASN A 24 -18.43 14.50 -1.36
CA ASN A 24 -19.17 15.33 -0.41
C ASN A 24 -18.27 15.66 0.81
N GLU A 25 -17.90 16.93 0.95
CA GLU A 25 -17.07 17.44 2.04
C GLU A 25 -17.72 17.30 3.44
N LYS A 26 -19.04 17.09 3.51
CA LYS A 26 -19.77 16.91 4.77
C LYS A 26 -19.67 15.48 5.33
N LEU A 27 -19.22 14.52 4.54
CA LEU A 27 -18.96 13.15 5.01
C LEU A 27 -17.54 13.08 5.57
N ASP A 28 -17.43 12.43 6.73
CA ASP A 28 -16.13 12.11 7.33
C ASP A 28 -15.35 11.11 6.45
N VAL A 29 -14.04 11.10 6.61
CA VAL A 29 -13.14 10.27 5.80
C VAL A 29 -13.39 8.77 6.02
N ASP A 30 -13.68 8.34 7.24
CA ASP A 30 -13.94 6.92 7.56
C ASP A 30 -15.17 6.40 6.81
N THR A 31 -16.23 7.20 6.77
CA THR A 31 -17.43 6.89 5.98
C THR A 31 -17.12 6.81 4.49
N LYS A 32 -16.30 7.72 3.95
CA LYS A 32 -15.86 7.70 2.55
C LYS A 32 -15.04 6.44 2.24
N VAL A 33 -14.09 6.09 3.12
CA VAL A 33 -13.27 4.88 3.02
C VAL A 33 -14.13 3.62 3.01
N ALA A 34 -15.13 3.53 3.89
CA ALA A 34 -16.05 2.40 3.93
C ALA A 34 -16.89 2.27 2.64
N ILE A 35 -17.36 3.37 2.08
CA ILE A 35 -18.10 3.41 0.80
C ILE A 35 -17.19 2.93 -0.34
N LEU A 36 -15.96 3.43 -0.40
CA LEU A 36 -14.99 3.10 -1.44
C LEU A 36 -14.58 1.62 -1.38
N SER A 37 -14.32 1.10 -0.17
CA SER A 37 -14.01 -0.32 0.06
C SER A 37 -15.11 -1.22 -0.49
N ARG A 38 -16.38 -0.92 -0.18
CA ARG A 38 -17.54 -1.67 -0.67
C ARG A 38 -17.63 -1.60 -2.20
N TYR A 39 -17.36 -0.44 -2.79
CA TYR A 39 -17.38 -0.26 -4.24
C TYR A 39 -16.30 -1.11 -4.92
N ILE A 40 -15.07 -1.12 -4.40
CA ILE A 40 -13.96 -1.93 -4.91
C ILE A 40 -14.30 -3.43 -4.84
N LEU A 41 -14.78 -3.91 -3.70
CA LEU A 41 -15.20 -5.31 -3.54
C LEU A 41 -16.23 -5.71 -4.59
N LYS A 42 -17.17 -4.82 -4.87
CA LYS A 42 -18.20 -5.06 -5.91
C LYS A 42 -17.60 -5.11 -7.32
N LEU A 43 -16.67 -4.21 -7.64
CA LEU A 43 -15.96 -4.25 -8.93
C LEU A 43 -15.21 -5.57 -9.10
N GLN A 44 -14.50 -6.04 -8.08
CA GLN A 44 -13.79 -7.32 -8.09
C GLN A 44 -14.72 -8.51 -8.28
N GLN A 45 -15.84 -8.56 -7.55
CA GLN A 45 -16.85 -9.64 -7.67
C GLN A 45 -17.49 -9.69 -9.06
N THR A 46 -17.70 -8.56 -9.69
CA THR A 46 -18.31 -8.46 -11.02
C THR A 46 -17.31 -8.65 -12.16
N LYS A 47 -16.03 -8.92 -11.85
CA LYS A 47 -14.91 -8.98 -12.82
C LYS A 47 -14.80 -7.72 -13.70
N LYS A 48 -15.34 -6.61 -13.26
CA LYS A 48 -15.12 -5.31 -13.88
C LYS A 48 -13.73 -4.82 -13.47
N GLY A 49 -13.04 -4.16 -14.40
CA GLY A 49 -11.76 -3.52 -14.09
C GLY A 49 -11.91 -2.49 -12.96
N THR A 50 -10.93 -2.44 -12.08
CA THR A 50 -10.90 -1.51 -10.93
C THR A 50 -10.37 -0.14 -11.30
N ASP A 51 -10.03 0.12 -12.57
CA ASP A 51 -9.45 1.39 -13.03
C ASP A 51 -10.35 2.61 -12.76
N SER A 52 -11.69 2.42 -12.80
CA SER A 52 -12.64 3.47 -12.47
C SER A 52 -12.53 3.95 -11.00
N ALA A 53 -12.00 3.12 -10.11
CA ALA A 53 -11.77 3.50 -8.72
C ALA A 53 -10.57 4.45 -8.56
N ASN A 54 -9.60 4.45 -9.48
CA ASN A 54 -8.39 5.28 -9.36
C ASN A 54 -8.72 6.77 -9.30
N ALA A 55 -9.62 7.25 -10.15
CA ALA A 55 -10.05 8.64 -10.15
C ALA A 55 -10.74 9.03 -8.82
N LEU A 56 -11.44 8.09 -8.19
CA LEU A 56 -12.07 8.33 -6.88
C LEU A 56 -11.03 8.42 -5.77
N PHE A 57 -10.01 7.55 -5.79
CA PHE A 57 -8.89 7.65 -4.87
C PHE A 57 -8.13 8.97 -5.01
N GLN A 58 -7.83 9.39 -6.23
CA GLN A 58 -7.16 10.66 -6.48
C GLN A 58 -7.96 11.83 -5.91
N THR A 59 -9.28 11.88 -6.18
CA THR A 59 -10.15 12.92 -5.62
C THR A 59 -10.15 12.92 -4.09
N LEU A 60 -10.19 11.75 -3.46
CA LEU A 60 -10.16 11.64 -1.99
C LEU A 60 -8.80 12.05 -1.41
N LEU A 61 -7.69 11.65 -2.05
CA LEU A 61 -6.35 12.03 -1.62
C LEU A 61 -6.08 13.53 -1.78
N GLU A 62 -6.71 14.20 -2.77
CA GLU A 62 -6.68 15.67 -2.89
C GLU A 62 -7.41 16.35 -1.71
N GLN A 63 -8.52 15.76 -1.23
CA GLN A 63 -9.27 16.27 -0.08
C GLN A 63 -8.62 15.91 1.27
N HIS A 64 -7.95 14.77 1.34
CA HIS A 64 -7.36 14.20 2.56
C HIS A 64 -5.89 13.77 2.31
N PRO A 65 -4.99 14.73 2.00
CA PRO A 65 -3.62 14.41 1.59
C PRO A 65 -2.78 13.75 2.70
N GLU A 66 -3.16 13.93 3.98
CA GLU A 66 -2.46 13.37 5.13
C GLU A 66 -3.00 12.00 5.57
N ASP A 67 -4.03 11.46 4.89
CA ASP A 67 -4.66 10.20 5.27
C ASP A 67 -3.82 9.01 4.77
N THR A 68 -3.12 8.35 5.69
CA THR A 68 -2.25 7.22 5.39
C THR A 68 -3.02 5.93 5.14
N ASP A 69 -4.17 5.74 5.76
CA ASP A 69 -5.05 4.58 5.51
C ASP A 69 -5.59 4.60 4.07
N LEU A 70 -5.99 5.78 3.62
CA LEU A 70 -6.44 5.98 2.24
C LEU A 70 -5.31 5.73 1.24
N LYS A 71 -4.07 6.19 1.52
CA LYS A 71 -2.89 5.90 0.71
C LYS A 71 -2.58 4.40 0.67
N GLN A 72 -2.65 3.73 1.82
CA GLN A 72 -2.42 2.29 1.92
C GLN A 72 -3.43 1.49 1.11
N MET A 73 -4.71 1.86 1.19
CA MET A 73 -5.76 1.24 0.40
C MET A 73 -5.54 1.45 -1.10
N TYR A 74 -5.17 2.66 -1.51
CA TYR A 74 -4.87 2.96 -2.91
C TYR A 74 -3.64 2.21 -3.41
N GLY A 75 -2.55 2.19 -2.64
CA GLY A 75 -1.36 1.40 -2.95
C GLY A 75 -1.68 -0.09 -3.14
N SER A 76 -2.50 -0.67 -2.27
CA SER A 76 -2.94 -2.06 -2.37
C SER A 76 -3.77 -2.33 -3.63
N LEU A 77 -4.65 -1.40 -4.01
CA LEU A 77 -5.41 -1.49 -5.26
C LEU A 77 -4.47 -1.44 -6.47
N LEU A 78 -3.52 -0.52 -6.49
CA LEU A 78 -2.53 -0.36 -7.57
C LEU A 78 -1.68 -1.62 -7.75
N ILE A 79 -1.31 -2.32 -6.65
CA ILE A 79 -0.62 -3.62 -6.72
C ILE A 79 -1.49 -4.63 -7.48
N THR A 80 -2.78 -4.72 -7.16
CA THR A 80 -3.69 -5.67 -7.85
C THR A 80 -3.90 -5.34 -9.33
N GLN A 81 -3.71 -4.08 -9.71
CA GLN A 81 -3.76 -3.60 -11.10
C GLN A 81 -2.42 -3.77 -11.84
N GLY A 82 -1.35 -4.20 -11.15
CA GLY A 82 -0.01 -4.30 -11.72
C GLY A 82 0.70 -2.94 -11.88
N LYS A 83 0.17 -1.88 -11.30
CA LYS A 83 0.72 -0.51 -11.33
C LYS A 83 1.74 -0.34 -10.21
N THR A 84 2.85 -1.08 -10.33
CA THR A 84 3.83 -1.24 -9.25
C THR A 84 4.50 0.08 -8.85
N ASP A 85 4.88 0.93 -9.81
CA ASP A 85 5.57 2.19 -9.49
C ASP A 85 4.64 3.18 -8.79
N GLU A 86 3.39 3.28 -9.23
CA GLU A 86 2.38 4.11 -8.56
C GLU A 86 2.10 3.61 -7.15
N ALA A 87 2.02 2.29 -6.96
CA ALA A 87 1.85 1.68 -5.63
C ALA A 87 3.05 1.98 -4.71
N ARG A 88 4.27 1.81 -5.21
CA ARG A 88 5.51 2.13 -4.49
C ARG A 88 5.49 3.57 -3.99
N PHE A 89 5.10 4.50 -4.83
CA PHE A 89 4.99 5.92 -4.47
C PHE A 89 4.04 6.15 -3.29
N GLN A 90 2.86 5.48 -3.27
CA GLN A 90 1.94 5.60 -2.14
C GLN A 90 2.56 5.10 -0.83
N PHE A 91 3.23 3.95 -0.84
CA PHE A 91 3.88 3.41 0.37
C PHE A 91 5.09 4.25 0.81
N GLN A 92 5.84 4.84 -0.10
CA GLN A 92 6.92 5.79 0.24
C GLN A 92 6.36 7.01 0.97
N LEU A 93 5.26 7.61 0.48
CA LEU A 93 4.61 8.72 1.18
C LEU A 93 4.17 8.33 2.60
N ILE A 94 3.65 7.12 2.79
CA ILE A 94 3.28 6.64 4.13
C ILE A 94 4.52 6.57 5.04
N THR A 95 5.64 6.00 4.56
CA THR A 95 6.86 5.90 5.39
C THR A 95 7.53 7.24 5.66
N GLU A 96 7.28 8.27 4.85
CA GLU A 96 7.73 9.65 5.11
C GLU A 96 6.86 10.33 6.19
N MET A 97 5.55 10.10 6.16
CA MET A 97 4.59 10.68 7.11
C MET A 97 4.58 9.94 8.45
N GLU A 98 4.68 8.63 8.39
CA GLU A 98 4.67 7.69 9.53
C GLU A 98 5.88 6.76 9.45
N PRO A 99 7.07 7.19 9.87
CA PRO A 99 8.29 6.36 9.78
C PRO A 99 8.18 5.01 10.51
N GLU A 100 7.34 4.91 11.53
CA GLU A 100 7.10 3.69 12.31
C GLU A 100 5.97 2.80 11.73
N ASN A 101 5.46 3.10 10.55
CA ASN A 101 4.46 2.28 9.88
C ASN A 101 5.10 1.02 9.28
N ALA A 102 5.22 -0.03 10.10
CA ALA A 102 5.83 -1.30 9.70
C ALA A 102 5.14 -1.95 8.48
N ALA A 103 3.82 -1.78 8.33
CA ALA A 103 3.07 -2.34 7.21
C ALA A 103 3.49 -1.71 5.88
N ALA A 104 3.72 -0.40 5.84
CA ALA A 104 4.19 0.30 4.64
C ALA A 104 5.61 -0.14 4.26
N TRP A 105 6.53 -0.23 5.23
CA TRP A 105 7.88 -0.76 5.01
C TRP A 105 7.87 -2.18 4.48
N GLN A 106 7.02 -3.05 5.04
CA GLN A 106 6.87 -4.42 4.58
C GLN A 106 6.39 -4.49 3.12
N GLN A 107 5.49 -3.61 2.70
CA GLN A 107 5.05 -3.53 1.31
C GLN A 107 6.19 -3.10 0.38
N LEU A 108 6.96 -2.08 0.76
CA LEU A 108 8.13 -1.63 -0.01
C LEU A 108 9.17 -2.74 -0.14
N LEU A 109 9.46 -3.45 0.96
CA LEU A 109 10.38 -4.59 0.96
C LEU A 109 9.90 -5.71 0.03
N ASN A 110 8.63 -6.11 0.14
CA ASN A 110 8.04 -7.14 -0.72
C ASN A 110 8.11 -6.76 -2.22
N MET A 111 7.86 -5.50 -2.54
CA MET A 111 7.95 -5.00 -3.92
C MET A 111 9.38 -5.03 -4.43
N SER A 112 10.37 -4.68 -3.59
CA SER A 112 11.79 -4.67 -3.95
C SER A 112 12.34 -6.09 -4.09
N LEU A 113 11.94 -7.02 -3.21
CA LEU A 113 12.29 -8.44 -3.33
C LEU A 113 11.73 -9.05 -4.62
N LYS A 114 10.46 -8.75 -4.95
CA LYS A 114 9.82 -9.24 -6.18
C LYS A 114 10.46 -8.68 -7.45
N ALA A 115 11.00 -7.46 -7.38
CA ALA A 115 11.71 -6.81 -8.47
C ALA A 115 13.19 -7.20 -8.55
N GLU A 116 13.70 -8.00 -7.59
CA GLU A 116 15.12 -8.33 -7.42
C GLU A 116 16.02 -7.08 -7.32
N ASP A 117 15.46 -5.99 -6.76
CA ASP A 117 16.16 -4.72 -6.57
C ASP A 117 16.99 -4.77 -5.28
N ILE A 118 18.17 -5.43 -5.38
CA ILE A 118 19.05 -5.67 -4.23
C ILE A 118 19.51 -4.37 -3.55
N PRO A 119 19.89 -3.30 -4.28
CA PRO A 119 20.22 -2.02 -3.65
C PRO A 119 19.07 -1.45 -2.80
N GLU A 120 17.84 -1.54 -3.30
CA GLU A 120 16.67 -1.03 -2.57
C GLU A 120 16.32 -1.93 -1.37
N VAL A 121 16.47 -3.25 -1.47
CA VAL A 121 16.33 -4.18 -0.33
C VAL A 121 17.31 -3.80 0.79
N ILE A 122 18.58 -3.54 0.45
CA ILE A 122 19.59 -3.11 1.43
C ILE A 122 19.16 -1.80 2.10
N ARG A 123 18.76 -0.80 1.32
CA ARG A 123 18.32 0.51 1.83
C ARG A 123 17.16 0.38 2.81
N ILE A 124 16.13 -0.38 2.42
CA ILE A 124 14.92 -0.59 3.25
C ILE A 124 15.29 -1.35 4.53
N CYS A 125 15.99 -2.49 4.42
CA CYS A 125 16.32 -3.30 5.59
C CYS A 125 17.22 -2.57 6.57
N THR A 126 18.21 -1.81 6.08
CA THR A 126 19.08 -0.99 6.94
C THR A 126 18.26 0.04 7.71
N ARG A 127 17.32 0.72 7.03
CA ARG A 127 16.45 1.70 7.70
C ARG A 127 15.50 1.03 8.71
N CYS A 128 14.96 -0.13 8.35
CA CYS A 128 14.04 -0.85 9.23
C CYS A 128 14.74 -1.43 10.47
N GLN A 129 16.02 -1.81 10.40
CA GLN A 129 16.79 -2.21 11.59
C GLN A 129 16.91 -1.07 12.61
N GLU A 130 17.03 0.18 12.15
CA GLU A 130 17.04 1.35 13.04
C GLU A 130 15.68 1.61 13.69
N LEU A 131 14.59 1.42 12.92
CA LEU A 131 13.23 1.71 13.37
C LEU A 131 12.62 0.56 14.19
N PHE A 132 12.98 -0.67 13.85
CA PHE A 132 12.42 -1.92 14.40
C PHE A 132 13.56 -2.88 14.77
N PRO A 133 14.40 -2.55 15.76
CA PRO A 133 15.61 -3.32 16.09
C PRO A 133 15.31 -4.76 16.50
N ASP A 134 14.11 -5.03 17.04
CA ASP A 134 13.68 -6.35 17.50
C ASP A 134 12.97 -7.18 16.40
N ALA A 135 13.05 -6.75 15.12
CA ALA A 135 12.40 -7.42 13.99
C ALA A 135 13.45 -8.23 13.17
N PRO A 136 13.60 -9.54 13.42
CA PRO A 136 14.67 -10.37 12.83
C PRO A 136 14.56 -10.50 11.31
N GLU A 137 13.39 -10.30 10.72
CA GLU A 137 13.18 -10.38 9.28
C GLU A 137 14.03 -9.37 8.49
N TYR A 138 14.27 -8.18 9.01
CA TYR A 138 15.10 -7.19 8.33
C TYR A 138 16.58 -7.57 8.31
N TYR A 139 17.07 -8.25 9.35
CA TYR A 139 18.41 -8.81 9.39
C TYR A 139 18.54 -9.98 8.40
N PHE A 140 17.52 -10.83 8.33
CA PHE A 140 17.50 -11.96 7.42
C PHE A 140 17.56 -11.51 5.94
N TYR A 141 16.70 -10.59 5.52
CA TYR A 141 16.68 -10.10 4.13
C TYR A 141 17.92 -9.28 3.79
N LEU A 142 18.46 -8.51 4.74
CA LEU A 142 19.71 -7.77 4.54
C LEU A 142 20.89 -8.73 4.35
N GLY A 143 20.96 -9.80 5.17
CA GLY A 143 21.98 -10.82 5.03
C GLY A 143 21.92 -11.54 3.68
N ILE A 144 20.71 -11.87 3.18
CA ILE A 144 20.52 -12.40 1.82
C ILE A 144 21.04 -11.42 0.77
N ALA A 145 20.69 -10.14 0.89
CA ALA A 145 21.08 -9.13 -0.06
C ALA A 145 22.61 -8.94 -0.12
N TYR A 146 23.28 -8.95 1.02
CA TYR A 146 24.74 -8.92 1.08
C TYR A 146 25.36 -10.19 0.49
N PHE A 147 24.80 -11.36 0.77
CA PHE A 147 25.27 -12.62 0.19
C PHE A 147 25.18 -12.60 -1.35
N GLN A 148 24.09 -12.08 -1.91
CA GLN A 148 23.92 -11.94 -3.36
C GLN A 148 24.94 -10.95 -4.00
N GLN A 149 25.43 -9.99 -3.21
CA GLN A 149 26.50 -9.08 -3.62
C GLN A 149 27.91 -9.64 -3.36
N GLU A 150 28.04 -10.91 -2.98
CA GLU A 150 29.30 -11.56 -2.61
C GLU A 150 30.01 -10.92 -1.39
N LYS A 151 29.28 -10.12 -0.61
CA LYS A 151 29.72 -9.50 0.64
C LYS A 151 29.52 -10.48 1.81
N TYR A 152 30.26 -11.60 1.78
CA TYR A 152 30.00 -12.73 2.67
C TYR A 152 30.24 -12.41 4.15
N GLN A 153 31.20 -11.52 4.47
CA GLN A 153 31.45 -11.13 5.85
C GLN A 153 30.32 -10.28 6.40
N ASP A 154 29.84 -9.29 5.61
CA ASP A 154 28.71 -8.44 5.99
C ASP A 154 27.44 -9.27 6.17
N ALA A 155 27.21 -10.25 5.29
CA ALA A 155 26.08 -11.19 5.42
C ALA A 155 26.16 -12.01 6.72
N LEU A 156 27.34 -12.55 7.06
CA LEU A 156 27.55 -13.34 8.27
C LEU A 156 27.32 -12.50 9.53
N ASP A 157 27.87 -11.30 9.59
CA ASP A 157 27.73 -10.41 10.74
C ASP A 157 26.27 -9.95 10.91
N THR A 158 25.56 -9.68 9.80
CA THR A 158 24.13 -9.36 9.80
C THR A 158 23.29 -10.52 10.34
N TYR A 159 23.54 -11.76 9.89
CA TYR A 159 22.80 -12.91 10.39
C TYR A 159 23.06 -13.15 11.88
N ARG A 160 24.30 -12.98 12.35
CA ARG A 160 24.62 -13.12 13.77
C ARG A 160 23.87 -12.10 14.61
N ALA A 161 23.85 -10.84 14.19
CA ALA A 161 23.09 -9.80 14.87
C ALA A 161 21.59 -10.13 14.95
N GLY A 162 21.01 -10.69 13.87
CA GLY A 162 19.60 -11.11 13.87
C GLY A 162 19.30 -12.36 14.74
N LEU A 163 20.31 -13.15 15.10
CA LEU A 163 20.15 -14.30 15.99
C LEU A 163 20.25 -13.94 17.49
N GLU A 164 20.73 -12.74 17.80
CA GLU A 164 20.89 -12.23 19.17
C GLU A 164 19.63 -11.49 19.67
N ILE A 165 18.65 -11.27 18.79
CA ILE A 165 17.33 -10.70 19.10
C ILE A 165 16.43 -11.77 19.72
#